data_7a22c23cb7cd60008909e5476725e76c
#
_entry.id   7a22c23cb7cd60008909e5476725e76c
#
_cell.length_a   1.000
_cell.length_b   1.000
_cell.length_c   1.000
_cell.angle_alpha   90.00
_cell.angle_beta   90.00
_cell.angle_gamma   90.00
#
_symmetry.space_group_name_H-M   'P 1'
#
loop_
_entity.id
_entity.type
_entity.pdbx_description
1 polymer ?
#
loop_
_entity_poly.entity_id
_entity_poly.type
_entity_poly.pdbx_seq_one_letter_code
_entity_poly.pdbx_strand_id
1 'polypeptide(L)'
;MNILVLSWRDPKHPMSGGAEQVMHEHMKGWISAGHKVTLFASAFGGKETEVLDGVTIIRQGRQILGVHIKACIWYITGNHEKFDLVVDQFHGIPFFTPLYVRAKKLAVVQEVARNVWLKNHLPSPFNWIFGIVGYITEPIYYLFYKNVPFMTGSASALKDLETIGISARQITIVPHGVKLSLPKHLPQKEKIKTIIFLGAIAKDKGIEDALKAFALLTQKGTYQFWVVGKAGEVYLSEVKRMTEQLGLTKNTTFWGFVSEQKKFELLSEAHLMINPSAHEGWGLVNIEANSVETPVIAYPSAGLVDSVKNNESGIITKDSTPESIASNVSRVLSDQKLYKKLQKGAQKWSQQFTWPSSQKKSLDLIESL
;
A
#
# COMPACT_ATOMS: atom_id res chain seq x y z
N MET A 1 -10.98 12.95 22.88
CA MET A 1 -10.54 14.05 22.01
C MET A 1 -11.50 14.20 20.83
N ASN A 2 -11.59 15.42 20.30
CA ASN A 2 -12.23 15.71 19.02
C ASN A 2 -11.12 15.81 17.95
N ILE A 3 -11.10 14.90 16.98
CA ILE A 3 -10.01 14.71 16.02
C ILE A 3 -10.50 15.04 14.61
N LEU A 4 -9.77 15.89 13.89
CA LEU A 4 -9.98 16.14 12.46
C LEU A 4 -8.90 15.42 11.67
N VAL A 5 -9.31 14.63 10.68
CA VAL A 5 -8.41 14.02 9.69
C VAL A 5 -8.63 14.72 8.36
N LEU A 6 -7.55 15.20 7.75
CA LEU A 6 -7.56 15.78 6.41
C LEU A 6 -6.94 14.76 5.45
N SER A 7 -7.67 14.34 4.44
CA SER A 7 -7.21 13.38 3.43
C SER A 7 -7.71 13.75 2.04
N TRP A 8 -7.00 13.31 1.01
CA TRP A 8 -7.45 13.48 -0.36
C TRP A 8 -8.79 12.82 -0.63
N ARG A 9 -8.99 11.63 -0.05
CA ARG A 9 -10.13 10.76 -0.35
C ARG A 9 -10.61 10.10 0.92
N ASP A 10 -11.84 9.72 0.91
CA ASP A 10 -12.39 8.80 1.90
C ASP A 10 -12.45 7.37 1.35
N PRO A 11 -12.74 6.34 2.18
CA PRO A 11 -12.75 4.93 1.76
C PRO A 11 -13.75 4.58 0.66
N LYS A 12 -14.80 5.39 0.47
CA LYS A 12 -15.82 5.17 -0.58
C LYS A 12 -15.49 5.87 -1.90
N HIS A 13 -14.44 6.67 -1.93
CA HIS A 13 -14.05 7.37 -3.15
C HIS A 13 -13.71 6.35 -4.26
N PRO A 14 -14.15 6.53 -5.54
CA PRO A 14 -13.91 5.56 -6.62
C PRO A 14 -12.43 5.24 -6.87
N MET A 15 -11.54 6.16 -6.51
CA MET A 15 -10.08 5.99 -6.63
C MET A 15 -9.41 5.72 -5.27
N SER A 16 -10.17 5.30 -4.25
CA SER A 16 -9.58 4.96 -2.95
C SER A 16 -8.67 3.75 -3.05
N GLY A 17 -7.59 3.76 -2.29
CA GLY A 17 -6.59 2.71 -2.25
C GLY A 17 -6.25 2.25 -0.83
N GLY A 18 -5.08 1.63 -0.68
CA GLY A 18 -4.62 1.11 0.61
C GLY A 18 -4.46 2.18 1.68
N ALA A 19 -3.98 3.37 1.33
CA ALA A 19 -3.73 4.44 2.29
C ALA A 19 -5.02 4.95 2.95
N GLU A 20 -6.11 5.10 2.19
CA GLU A 20 -7.41 5.51 2.69
C GLU A 20 -8.03 4.43 3.59
N GLN A 21 -7.90 3.16 3.21
CA GLN A 21 -8.39 2.02 4.01
C GLN A 21 -7.61 1.91 5.33
N VAL A 22 -6.30 2.05 5.30
CA VAL A 22 -5.45 2.04 6.49
C VAL A 22 -5.83 3.17 7.45
N MET A 23 -5.99 4.39 6.95
CA MET A 23 -6.39 5.53 7.78
C MET A 23 -7.79 5.32 8.39
N HIS A 24 -8.71 4.77 7.60
CA HIS A 24 -10.05 4.44 8.09
C HIS A 24 -10.03 3.43 9.23
N GLU A 25 -9.22 2.39 9.13
CA GLU A 25 -9.07 1.40 10.22
C GLU A 25 -8.47 2.03 11.49
N HIS A 26 -7.51 2.96 11.38
CA HIS A 26 -7.03 3.71 12.54
C HIS A 26 -8.14 4.56 13.15
N MET A 27 -8.91 5.30 12.34
CA MET A 27 -10.04 6.10 12.82
C MET A 27 -11.09 5.25 13.55
N LYS A 28 -11.39 4.05 13.07
CA LYS A 28 -12.26 3.09 13.78
C LYS A 28 -11.73 2.72 15.16
N GLY A 29 -10.43 2.49 15.27
CA GLY A 29 -9.77 2.24 16.55
C GLY A 29 -9.92 3.41 17.52
N TRP A 30 -9.75 4.64 17.03
CA TRP A 30 -9.93 5.86 17.83
C TRP A 30 -11.39 6.08 18.28
N ILE A 31 -12.35 5.83 17.37
CA ILE A 31 -13.79 5.84 17.72
C ILE A 31 -14.11 4.82 18.82
N SER A 32 -13.58 3.60 18.69
CA SER A 32 -13.80 2.53 19.67
C SER A 32 -13.22 2.87 21.05
N ALA A 33 -12.19 3.73 21.09
CA ALA A 33 -11.60 4.26 22.34
C ALA A 33 -12.36 5.49 22.88
N GLY A 34 -13.46 5.91 22.27
CA GLY A 34 -14.31 7.01 22.73
C GLY A 34 -13.93 8.39 22.18
N HIS A 35 -13.07 8.47 21.17
CA HIS A 35 -12.78 9.75 20.51
C HIS A 35 -13.84 10.08 19.46
N LYS A 36 -14.08 11.37 19.21
CA LYS A 36 -14.91 11.86 18.11
C LYS A 36 -14.00 12.15 16.92
N VAL A 37 -14.32 11.58 15.76
CA VAL A 37 -13.48 11.69 14.56
C VAL A 37 -14.27 12.25 13.40
N THR A 38 -13.76 13.31 12.80
CA THR A 38 -14.25 13.91 11.54
C THR A 38 -13.19 13.75 10.47
N LEU A 39 -13.58 13.20 9.32
CA LEU A 39 -12.73 13.12 8.11
C LEU A 39 -13.20 14.17 7.11
N PHE A 40 -12.30 15.06 6.70
CA PHE A 40 -12.54 15.97 5.58
C PHE A 40 -11.83 15.44 4.34
N ALA A 41 -12.57 15.23 3.25
CA ALA A 41 -12.06 14.64 2.02
C ALA A 41 -12.66 15.30 0.77
N SER A 42 -12.13 14.96 -0.42
CA SER A 42 -12.64 15.48 -1.69
C SER A 42 -14.02 14.93 -2.04
N ALA A 43 -14.81 15.75 -2.71
CA ALA A 43 -16.11 15.38 -3.26
C ALA A 43 -15.96 14.52 -4.53
N PHE A 44 -16.84 13.51 -4.70
CA PHE A 44 -16.84 12.60 -5.84
C PHE A 44 -18.25 12.24 -6.37
N GLY A 45 -19.25 13.07 -6.08
CA GLY A 45 -20.65 12.83 -6.50
C GLY A 45 -21.49 12.03 -5.50
N GLY A 46 -20.95 11.69 -4.33
CA GLY A 46 -21.69 11.11 -3.20
C GLY A 46 -22.31 12.18 -2.29
N LYS A 47 -22.83 11.76 -1.13
CA LYS A 47 -23.35 12.69 -0.10
C LYS A 47 -22.23 13.61 0.40
N GLU A 48 -22.53 14.89 0.56
CA GLU A 48 -21.57 15.87 1.11
C GLU A 48 -21.17 15.53 2.55
N THR A 49 -22.13 15.05 3.34
CA THR A 49 -21.86 14.58 4.71
C THR A 49 -22.44 13.21 4.91
N GLU A 50 -21.67 12.33 5.53
CA GLU A 50 -22.03 10.94 5.81
C GLU A 50 -21.36 10.46 7.09
N VAL A 51 -21.98 9.51 7.80
CA VAL A 51 -21.32 8.77 8.90
C VAL A 51 -21.01 7.36 8.41
N LEU A 52 -19.76 6.96 8.51
CA LEU A 52 -19.29 5.61 8.16
C LEU A 52 -18.46 5.04 9.33
N ASP A 53 -18.89 3.92 9.89
CA ASP A 53 -18.25 3.26 11.04
C ASP A 53 -17.97 4.23 12.24
N GLY A 54 -18.89 5.18 12.47
CA GLY A 54 -18.78 6.20 13.51
C GLY A 54 -17.97 7.44 13.13
N VAL A 55 -17.26 7.42 12.01
CA VAL A 55 -16.52 8.57 11.48
C VAL A 55 -17.47 9.51 10.74
N THR A 56 -17.52 10.78 11.11
CA THR A 56 -18.22 11.80 10.34
C THR A 56 -17.37 12.22 9.15
N ILE A 57 -17.85 11.98 7.93
CA ILE A 57 -17.15 12.32 6.69
C ILE A 57 -17.77 13.56 6.08
N ILE A 58 -16.93 14.56 5.77
CA ILE A 58 -17.30 15.81 5.07
C ILE A 58 -16.57 15.81 3.73
N ARG A 59 -17.31 15.91 2.62
CA ARG A 59 -16.77 15.88 1.26
C ARG A 59 -16.92 17.22 0.58
N GLN A 60 -15.82 17.95 0.44
CA GLN A 60 -15.83 19.26 -0.24
C GLN A 60 -14.58 19.46 -1.09
N GLY A 61 -14.75 20.21 -2.17
CA GLY A 61 -13.67 20.49 -3.11
C GLY A 61 -13.34 19.30 -4.02
N ARG A 62 -12.76 19.61 -5.18
CA ARG A 62 -12.25 18.59 -6.11
C ARG A 62 -10.93 18.04 -5.57
N GLN A 63 -10.63 16.80 -5.94
CA GLN A 63 -9.33 16.17 -5.65
C GLN A 63 -8.16 17.07 -6.08
N ILE A 64 -7.01 16.88 -5.45
CA ILE A 64 -5.79 17.71 -5.56
C ILE A 64 -5.98 19.06 -4.84
N LEU A 65 -5.83 20.21 -5.52
CA LEU A 65 -5.81 21.51 -4.85
C LEU A 65 -7.18 21.95 -4.30
N GLY A 66 -8.28 21.52 -4.91
CA GLY A 66 -9.62 21.92 -4.49
C GLY A 66 -9.95 21.50 -3.04
N VAL A 67 -9.64 20.28 -2.66
CA VAL A 67 -9.87 19.80 -1.28
C VAL A 67 -8.99 20.52 -0.26
N HIS A 68 -7.72 20.83 -0.60
CA HIS A 68 -6.80 21.55 0.28
C HIS A 68 -7.31 22.96 0.58
N ILE A 69 -7.71 23.69 -0.45
CA ILE A 69 -8.27 25.04 -0.31
C ILE A 69 -9.56 25.01 0.52
N LYS A 70 -10.46 24.09 0.20
CA LYS A 70 -11.75 23.97 0.92
C LYS A 70 -11.55 23.56 2.38
N ALA A 71 -10.64 22.66 2.69
CA ALA A 71 -10.31 22.27 4.05
C ALA A 71 -9.75 23.43 4.86
N CYS A 72 -8.84 24.22 4.29
CA CYS A 72 -8.27 25.40 4.91
C CYS A 72 -9.36 26.45 5.21
N ILE A 73 -10.18 26.80 4.22
CA ILE A 73 -11.29 27.77 4.39
C ILE A 73 -12.27 27.26 5.43
N TRP A 74 -12.72 26.02 5.35
CA TRP A 74 -13.66 25.39 6.28
C TRP A 74 -13.13 25.42 7.71
N TYR A 75 -11.85 25.10 7.92
CA TYR A 75 -11.22 25.14 9.23
C TYR A 75 -11.13 26.57 9.80
N ILE A 76 -10.75 27.56 8.98
CA ILE A 76 -10.56 28.96 9.42
C ILE A 76 -11.91 29.65 9.67
N THR A 77 -12.95 29.35 8.88
CA THR A 77 -14.28 29.99 9.04
C THR A 77 -15.01 29.55 10.32
N GLY A 78 -14.56 28.47 10.98
CA GLY A 78 -14.94 28.14 12.33
C GLY A 78 -16.35 27.57 12.53
N ASN A 79 -17.08 27.21 11.47
CA ASN A 79 -18.41 26.59 11.56
C ASN A 79 -18.35 25.10 11.97
N HIS A 80 -17.49 24.79 12.96
CA HIS A 80 -17.29 23.44 13.47
C HIS A 80 -16.90 23.49 14.96
N GLU A 81 -17.03 22.35 15.63
CA GLU A 81 -16.52 22.21 16.99
C GLU A 81 -14.99 22.34 17.03
N LYS A 82 -14.47 22.80 18.19
CA LYS A 82 -13.02 22.89 18.36
C LYS A 82 -12.38 21.50 18.34
N PHE A 83 -11.33 21.35 17.56
CA PHE A 83 -10.54 20.12 17.48
C PHE A 83 -9.35 20.17 18.46
N ASP A 84 -9.09 19.03 19.10
CA ASP A 84 -7.93 18.83 19.98
C ASP A 84 -6.70 18.43 19.16
N LEU A 85 -6.91 17.61 18.09
CA LEU A 85 -5.87 17.10 17.20
C LEU A 85 -6.32 17.24 15.73
N VAL A 86 -5.40 17.67 14.87
CA VAL A 86 -5.56 17.66 13.42
C VAL A 86 -4.52 16.73 12.80
N VAL A 87 -4.99 15.72 12.08
CA VAL A 87 -4.17 14.76 11.36
C VAL A 87 -4.12 15.14 9.89
N ASP A 88 -2.91 15.33 9.38
CA ASP A 88 -2.62 15.71 7.99
C ASP A 88 -2.10 14.49 7.24
N GLN A 89 -2.96 13.85 6.46
CA GLN A 89 -2.57 12.67 5.67
C GLN A 89 -2.04 13.10 4.30
N PHE A 90 -0.76 12.90 4.07
CA PHE A 90 -0.08 13.23 2.83
C PHE A 90 -0.40 12.22 1.72
N HIS A 91 -0.68 12.77 0.54
CA HIS A 91 -0.75 12.04 -0.73
C HIS A 91 0.07 12.80 -1.80
N GLY A 92 1.35 12.98 -1.53
CA GLY A 92 2.27 13.84 -2.28
C GLY A 92 2.21 15.29 -1.81
N ILE A 93 1.05 15.94 -1.82
CA ILE A 93 0.85 17.32 -1.34
C ILE A 93 0.18 17.28 0.03
N PRO A 94 0.75 17.91 1.07
CA PRO A 94 0.13 18.03 2.39
C PRO A 94 -0.97 19.12 2.41
N PHE A 95 -1.78 19.12 3.45
CA PHE A 95 -2.77 20.18 3.69
C PHE A 95 -2.15 21.45 4.28
N PHE A 96 -0.84 21.49 4.50
CA PHE A 96 -0.12 22.64 5.10
C PHE A 96 -0.68 23.09 6.45
N THR A 97 -1.15 22.14 7.24
CA THR A 97 -1.75 22.39 8.55
C THR A 97 -0.88 23.23 9.51
N PRO A 98 0.46 23.18 9.49
CA PRO A 98 1.27 24.08 10.32
C PRO A 98 1.05 25.57 10.07
N LEU A 99 0.54 25.95 8.91
CA LEU A 99 0.36 27.37 8.56
C LEU A 99 -0.93 27.99 9.12
N TYR A 100 -1.97 27.16 9.41
CA TYR A 100 -3.27 27.71 9.82
C TYR A 100 -3.93 26.99 11.01
N VAL A 101 -3.45 25.80 11.38
CA VAL A 101 -4.01 25.02 12.48
C VAL A 101 -3.30 25.38 13.80
N ARG A 102 -4.08 25.70 14.84
CA ARG A 102 -3.56 25.97 16.19
C ARG A 102 -3.56 24.74 17.10
N ALA A 103 -4.44 23.77 16.84
CA ALA A 103 -4.50 22.50 17.56
C ALA A 103 -3.20 21.68 17.43
N LYS A 104 -3.05 20.65 18.27
CA LYS A 104 -2.00 19.65 18.09
C LYS A 104 -2.08 19.05 16.68
N LYS A 105 -0.95 18.66 16.13
CA LYS A 105 -0.86 18.15 14.75
C LYS A 105 -0.14 16.82 14.70
N LEU A 106 -0.57 15.96 13.78
CA LEU A 106 0.11 14.73 13.41
C LEU A 106 0.16 14.63 11.88
N ALA A 107 1.33 14.44 11.31
CA ALA A 107 1.50 14.16 9.89
C ALA A 107 1.50 12.64 9.65
N VAL A 108 0.71 12.18 8.69
CA VAL A 108 0.67 10.75 8.30
C VAL A 108 1.20 10.61 6.88
N VAL A 109 2.31 9.89 6.74
CA VAL A 109 3.00 9.68 5.47
C VAL A 109 3.23 8.19 5.26
N GLN A 110 2.63 7.64 4.21
CA GLN A 110 2.81 6.23 3.86
C GLN A 110 4.10 6.00 3.06
N GLU A 111 4.44 6.96 2.22
CA GLU A 111 5.65 6.97 1.39
C GLU A 111 5.99 8.42 1.00
N VAL A 112 7.26 8.68 0.73
CA VAL A 112 7.71 9.93 0.12
C VAL A 112 7.67 9.75 -1.40
N ALA A 113 6.98 10.64 -2.10
CA ALA A 113 6.69 10.43 -3.52
C ALA A 113 7.93 10.53 -4.40
N ARG A 114 8.87 11.47 -4.14
CA ARG A 114 10.15 11.61 -4.86
C ARG A 114 10.06 11.24 -6.34
N ASN A 115 10.69 10.11 -6.71
CA ASN A 115 10.73 9.62 -8.09
C ASN A 115 9.37 9.26 -8.69
N VAL A 116 8.34 9.05 -7.86
CA VAL A 116 6.96 8.80 -8.32
C VAL A 116 6.42 10.02 -9.06
N TRP A 117 6.81 11.24 -8.65
CA TRP A 117 6.46 12.45 -9.39
C TRP A 117 6.84 12.39 -10.86
N LEU A 118 8.02 11.85 -11.18
CA LEU A 118 8.53 11.75 -12.55
C LEU A 118 7.86 10.64 -13.37
N LYS A 119 7.11 9.74 -12.72
CA LYS A 119 6.40 8.61 -13.34
C LYS A 119 4.89 8.85 -13.48
N ASN A 120 4.43 10.10 -13.34
CA ASN A 120 3.01 10.43 -13.47
C ASN A 120 2.48 10.18 -14.89
N HIS A 121 1.18 9.88 -14.99
CA HIS A 121 0.51 9.50 -16.24
C HIS A 121 -0.14 10.67 -16.99
N LEU A 122 0.27 11.92 -16.72
CA LEU A 122 -0.24 13.07 -17.46
C LEU A 122 0.30 13.06 -18.89
N PRO A 123 -0.45 13.64 -19.86
CA PRO A 123 0.04 13.77 -21.23
C PRO A 123 1.29 14.65 -21.31
N SER A 124 2.22 14.33 -22.22
CA SER A 124 3.36 15.21 -22.53
C SER A 124 2.87 16.55 -23.12
N PRO A 125 3.47 17.72 -22.74
CA PRO A 125 4.63 17.91 -21.86
C PRO A 125 4.29 18.05 -20.36
N PHE A 126 3.00 18.01 -20.01
CA PHE A 126 2.53 18.27 -18.64
C PHE A 126 3.10 17.28 -17.62
N ASN A 127 3.29 16.00 -18.01
CA ASN A 127 3.90 14.99 -17.15
C ASN A 127 5.30 15.40 -16.67
N TRP A 128 6.13 15.97 -17.54
CA TRP A 128 7.47 16.46 -17.20
C TRP A 128 7.41 17.69 -16.29
N ILE A 129 6.57 18.67 -16.65
CA ILE A 129 6.44 19.91 -15.86
C ILE A 129 5.98 19.60 -14.45
N PHE A 130 4.87 18.89 -14.30
CA PHE A 130 4.35 18.53 -12.97
C PHE A 130 5.26 17.59 -12.22
N GLY A 131 5.94 16.66 -12.93
CA GLY A 131 6.90 15.74 -12.35
C GLY A 131 8.10 16.47 -11.74
N ILE A 132 8.73 17.37 -12.50
CA ILE A 132 9.88 18.15 -12.03
C ILE A 132 9.48 19.11 -10.91
N VAL A 133 8.35 19.81 -11.06
CA VAL A 133 7.85 20.72 -10.02
C VAL A 133 7.58 19.94 -8.72
N GLY A 134 6.86 18.81 -8.78
CA GLY A 134 6.62 17.97 -7.61
C GLY A 134 7.91 17.48 -6.95
N TYR A 135 8.85 16.96 -7.75
CA TYR A 135 10.14 16.46 -7.27
C TYR A 135 10.96 17.55 -6.53
N ILE A 136 10.99 18.77 -7.07
CA ILE A 136 11.74 19.88 -6.47
C ILE A 136 11.02 20.46 -5.25
N THR A 137 9.70 20.57 -5.30
CA THR A 137 8.93 21.24 -4.24
C THR A 137 8.61 20.32 -3.06
N GLU A 138 8.57 19.01 -3.25
CA GLU A 138 8.25 18.06 -2.17
C GLU A 138 9.16 18.24 -0.93
N PRO A 139 10.50 18.29 -1.00
CA PRO A 139 11.33 18.53 0.18
C PRO A 139 11.00 19.84 0.89
N ILE A 140 10.55 20.86 0.14
CA ILE A 140 10.19 22.17 0.70
C ILE A 140 8.92 22.05 1.56
N TYR A 141 7.96 21.20 1.18
CA TYR A 141 6.74 20.99 1.97
C TYR A 141 7.07 20.50 3.38
N TYR A 142 8.04 19.60 3.50
CA TYR A 142 8.46 19.04 4.79
C TYR A 142 9.14 20.06 5.72
N LEU A 143 9.68 21.16 5.19
CA LEU A 143 10.23 22.23 6.02
C LEU A 143 9.19 22.84 6.96
N PHE A 144 7.91 22.91 6.55
CA PHE A 144 6.82 23.38 7.39
C PHE A 144 6.47 22.41 8.52
N TYR A 145 6.86 21.14 8.39
CA TYR A 145 6.52 20.06 9.33
C TYR A 145 7.68 19.67 10.27
N LYS A 146 8.79 20.39 10.27
CA LYS A 146 9.97 20.05 11.10
C LYS A 146 9.69 19.87 12.60
N ASN A 147 8.62 20.48 13.11
CA ASN A 147 8.22 20.38 14.51
C ASN A 147 6.90 19.61 14.70
N VAL A 148 6.46 18.88 13.69
CA VAL A 148 5.24 18.07 13.73
C VAL A 148 5.61 16.61 13.90
N PRO A 149 4.98 15.86 14.82
CA PRO A 149 5.12 14.41 14.89
C PRO A 149 4.63 13.73 13.62
N PHE A 150 5.29 12.63 13.24
CA PHE A 150 4.95 11.83 12.07
C PHE A 150 4.51 10.42 12.45
N MET A 151 3.54 9.90 11.73
CA MET A 151 3.17 8.48 11.71
C MET A 151 3.42 7.90 10.32
N THR A 152 4.10 6.76 10.25
CA THR A 152 4.34 6.02 9.00
C THR A 152 4.16 4.51 9.19
N GLY A 153 3.96 3.77 8.10
CA GLY A 153 3.73 2.33 8.15
C GLY A 153 4.99 1.47 8.16
N SER A 154 6.16 2.01 7.75
CA SER A 154 7.34 1.20 7.45
C SER A 154 8.65 1.86 7.87
N ALA A 155 9.70 1.03 8.06
CA ALA A 155 11.05 1.53 8.28
C ALA A 155 11.65 2.17 7.01
N SER A 156 11.25 1.73 5.83
CA SER A 156 11.63 2.37 4.57
C SER A 156 11.10 3.79 4.49
N ALA A 157 9.81 4.02 4.78
CA ALA A 157 9.22 5.36 4.78
C ALA A 157 9.85 6.26 5.86
N LEU A 158 10.22 5.71 7.03
CA LEU A 158 11.00 6.46 8.03
C LEU A 158 12.33 6.92 7.44
N LYS A 159 13.10 6.03 6.80
CA LYS A 159 14.38 6.39 6.16
C LYS A 159 14.20 7.45 5.08
N ASP A 160 13.15 7.35 4.28
CA ASP A 160 12.86 8.35 3.25
C ASP A 160 12.58 9.72 3.89
N LEU A 161 11.82 9.78 4.97
CA LEU A 161 11.57 11.01 5.73
C LEU A 161 12.87 11.60 6.33
N GLU A 162 13.77 10.75 6.83
CA GLU A 162 15.08 11.20 7.30
C GLU A 162 15.92 11.85 6.19
N THR A 163 15.86 11.30 4.96
CA THR A 163 16.61 11.86 3.82
C THR A 163 16.16 13.26 3.42
N ILE A 164 14.92 13.64 3.76
CA ILE A 164 14.36 14.98 3.51
C ILE A 164 14.36 15.88 4.76
N GLY A 165 15.05 15.46 5.82
CA GLY A 165 15.37 16.28 6.97
C GLY A 165 14.38 16.20 8.14
N ILE A 166 13.52 15.19 8.18
CA ILE A 166 12.67 14.91 9.35
C ILE A 166 13.45 14.02 10.33
N SER A 167 13.49 14.40 11.59
CA SER A 167 14.23 13.63 12.61
C SER A 167 13.52 12.31 12.93
N ALA A 168 14.26 11.20 13.00
CA ALA A 168 13.73 9.90 13.42
C ALA A 168 12.98 9.95 14.77
N ARG A 169 13.37 10.85 15.68
CA ARG A 169 12.71 11.03 16.99
C ARG A 169 11.27 11.54 16.87
N GLN A 170 10.90 12.13 15.76
CA GLN A 170 9.55 12.64 15.48
C GLN A 170 8.69 11.62 14.74
N ILE A 171 9.26 10.48 14.32
CA ILE A 171 8.60 9.50 13.46
C ILE A 171 8.27 8.27 14.29
N THR A 172 6.98 7.93 14.33
CA THR A 172 6.49 6.69 14.93
C THR A 172 6.07 5.71 13.83
N ILE A 173 6.65 4.52 13.83
CA ILE A 173 6.25 3.46 12.92
C ILE A 173 5.04 2.72 13.50
N VAL A 174 3.93 2.79 12.80
CA VAL A 174 2.69 2.05 13.08
C VAL A 174 2.45 1.09 11.91
N PRO A 175 2.92 -0.16 11.99
CA PRO A 175 2.73 -1.14 10.92
C PRO A 175 1.26 -1.36 10.64
N HIS A 176 0.90 -1.53 9.37
CA HIS A 176 -0.48 -1.75 8.99
C HIS A 176 -0.99 -3.11 9.46
N GLY A 177 -2.23 -3.15 9.89
CA GLY A 177 -2.93 -4.40 10.07
C GLY A 177 -3.40 -4.95 8.72
N VAL A 178 -3.65 -6.24 8.67
CA VAL A 178 -4.23 -6.91 7.51
C VAL A 178 -5.56 -7.53 7.92
N LYS A 179 -6.59 -7.29 7.12
CA LYS A 179 -7.87 -7.97 7.28
C LYS A 179 -7.78 -9.33 6.60
N LEU A 180 -7.71 -10.38 7.39
CA LEU A 180 -7.61 -11.74 6.89
C LEU A 180 -9.02 -12.32 6.74
N SER A 181 -9.48 -12.48 5.50
CA SER A 181 -10.72 -13.22 5.18
C SER A 181 -10.36 -14.67 4.86
N LEU A 182 -9.77 -15.35 5.85
CA LEU A 182 -9.29 -16.72 5.68
C LEU A 182 -10.45 -17.69 5.42
N PRO A 183 -10.34 -18.62 4.46
CA PRO A 183 -11.25 -19.74 4.32
C PRO A 183 -11.29 -20.57 5.62
N LYS A 184 -12.44 -21.17 5.93
CA LYS A 184 -12.57 -22.08 7.11
C LYS A 184 -11.54 -23.21 7.09
N HIS A 185 -11.23 -23.70 5.91
CA HIS A 185 -10.16 -24.66 5.65
C HIS A 185 -9.31 -24.10 4.50
N LEU A 186 -8.00 -24.00 4.70
CA LEU A 186 -7.09 -23.59 3.64
C LEU A 186 -7.09 -24.65 2.53
N PRO A 187 -7.36 -24.28 1.26
CA PRO A 187 -7.20 -25.18 0.13
C PRO A 187 -5.79 -25.79 0.09
N GLN A 188 -5.70 -27.00 -0.43
CA GLN A 188 -4.38 -27.63 -0.67
C GLN A 188 -3.67 -26.92 -1.82
N LYS A 189 -2.34 -26.94 -1.78
CA LYS A 189 -1.52 -26.46 -2.90
C LYS A 189 -1.87 -27.20 -4.20
N GLU A 190 -1.85 -26.47 -5.30
CA GLU A 190 -2.08 -27.03 -6.63
C GLU A 190 -1.14 -28.20 -6.96
N LYS A 191 -1.57 -29.12 -7.78
CA LYS A 191 -0.74 -30.26 -8.22
C LYS A 191 0.45 -29.79 -9.07
N ILE A 192 0.23 -28.79 -9.91
CA ILE A 192 1.27 -28.16 -10.72
C ILE A 192 1.83 -26.99 -9.92
N LYS A 193 3.16 -26.82 -9.92
CA LYS A 193 3.82 -25.70 -9.25
C LYS A 193 3.27 -24.38 -9.77
N THR A 194 2.45 -23.71 -8.97
CA THR A 194 1.72 -22.49 -9.32
C THR A 194 2.34 -21.28 -8.63
N ILE A 195 2.61 -20.26 -9.42
CA ILE A 195 3.13 -18.96 -8.97
C ILE A 195 2.02 -17.94 -9.16
N ILE A 196 1.85 -17.04 -8.20
CA ILE A 196 0.82 -16.00 -8.27
C ILE A 196 1.44 -14.60 -8.24
N PHE A 197 0.89 -13.70 -9.06
CA PHE A 197 1.03 -12.26 -8.95
C PHE A 197 -0.29 -11.70 -8.44
N LEU A 198 -0.23 -10.89 -7.39
CA LEU A 198 -1.41 -10.25 -6.80
C LEU A 198 -1.17 -8.74 -6.66
N GLY A 199 -2.03 -7.93 -7.26
CA GLY A 199 -1.98 -6.47 -7.19
C GLY A 199 -2.60 -5.79 -8.39
N ALA A 200 -2.57 -4.46 -8.42
CA ALA A 200 -2.94 -3.73 -9.63
C ALA A 200 -2.05 -4.19 -10.80
N ILE A 201 -2.65 -4.50 -11.94
CA ILE A 201 -1.90 -4.79 -13.15
C ILE A 201 -1.46 -3.45 -13.74
N ALA A 202 -0.30 -2.98 -13.29
CA ALA A 202 0.27 -1.69 -13.62
C ALA A 202 1.80 -1.82 -13.76
N LYS A 203 2.41 -0.89 -14.48
CA LYS A 203 3.83 -0.94 -14.81
C LYS A 203 4.73 -0.85 -13.59
N ASP A 204 4.38 0.01 -12.64
CA ASP A 204 5.08 0.20 -11.37
C ASP A 204 4.98 -1.02 -10.44
N LYS A 205 3.95 -1.86 -10.62
CA LYS A 205 3.78 -3.14 -9.89
C LYS A 205 4.58 -4.29 -10.51
N GLY A 206 5.24 -4.08 -11.64
CA GLY A 206 6.21 -5.00 -12.22
C GLY A 206 5.62 -6.23 -12.90
N ILE A 207 4.37 -6.16 -13.39
CA ILE A 207 3.75 -7.32 -14.09
C ILE A 207 4.56 -7.78 -15.30
N GLU A 208 5.21 -6.85 -16.02
CA GLU A 208 6.06 -7.19 -17.16
C GLU A 208 7.27 -8.05 -16.74
N ASP A 209 7.90 -7.70 -15.62
CA ASP A 209 9.03 -8.45 -15.07
C ASP A 209 8.57 -9.79 -14.48
N ALA A 210 7.36 -9.84 -13.90
CA ALA A 210 6.75 -11.10 -13.49
C ALA A 210 6.57 -12.07 -14.65
N LEU A 211 6.09 -11.59 -15.80
CA LEU A 211 5.95 -12.41 -17.03
C LEU A 211 7.30 -12.85 -17.58
N LYS A 212 8.30 -11.98 -17.63
CA LYS A 212 9.67 -12.35 -18.05
C LYS A 212 10.28 -13.39 -17.12
N ALA A 213 10.15 -13.22 -15.79
CA ALA A 213 10.61 -14.20 -14.82
C ALA A 213 9.90 -15.55 -15.00
N PHE A 214 8.58 -15.53 -15.26
CA PHE A 214 7.83 -16.74 -15.51
C PHE A 214 8.26 -17.43 -16.83
N ALA A 215 8.54 -16.67 -17.89
CA ALA A 215 9.09 -17.23 -19.14
C ALA A 215 10.42 -17.98 -18.92
N LEU A 216 11.31 -17.46 -18.08
CA LEU A 216 12.55 -18.14 -17.71
C LEU A 216 12.31 -19.43 -16.92
N LEU A 217 11.26 -19.47 -16.10
CA LEU A 217 10.89 -20.65 -15.32
C LEU A 217 10.34 -21.79 -16.21
N THR A 218 9.49 -21.46 -17.19
CA THR A 218 8.90 -22.46 -18.10
C THR A 218 9.93 -23.20 -18.95
N GLN A 219 11.11 -22.62 -19.16
CA GLN A 219 12.24 -23.29 -19.81
C GLN A 219 12.85 -24.42 -18.95
N LYS A 220 12.59 -24.42 -17.63
CA LYS A 220 13.20 -25.34 -16.67
C LYS A 220 12.22 -26.35 -16.09
N GLY A 221 10.94 -26.24 -16.42
CA GLY A 221 9.93 -27.16 -15.89
C GLY A 221 8.50 -26.71 -16.15
N THR A 222 7.55 -27.51 -15.65
CA THR A 222 6.12 -27.24 -15.79
C THR A 222 5.64 -26.40 -14.63
N TYR A 223 5.13 -25.21 -14.95
CA TYR A 223 4.61 -24.23 -13.99
C TYR A 223 3.31 -23.63 -14.49
N GLN A 224 2.49 -23.12 -13.58
CA GLN A 224 1.33 -22.26 -13.85
C GLN A 224 1.57 -20.88 -13.27
N PHE A 225 1.03 -19.85 -13.93
CA PHE A 225 1.09 -18.47 -13.47
C PHE A 225 -0.32 -17.87 -13.36
N TRP A 226 -0.64 -17.38 -12.18
CA TRP A 226 -1.90 -16.70 -11.93
C TRP A 226 -1.69 -15.21 -11.75
N VAL A 227 -2.46 -14.43 -12.50
CA VAL A 227 -2.44 -12.96 -12.43
C VAL A 227 -3.77 -12.49 -11.87
N VAL A 228 -3.73 -11.93 -10.67
CA VAL A 228 -4.92 -11.49 -9.93
C VAL A 228 -4.83 -9.99 -9.69
N GLY A 229 -5.83 -9.23 -10.17
CA GLY A 229 -5.92 -7.81 -9.96
C GLY A 229 -6.66 -7.04 -11.05
N LYS A 230 -6.87 -5.77 -10.83
CA LYS A 230 -7.47 -4.84 -11.80
C LYS A 230 -6.42 -4.25 -12.73
N ALA A 231 -6.82 -3.97 -13.97
CA ALA A 231 -6.07 -3.18 -14.94
C ALA A 231 -7.00 -2.24 -15.69
N GLY A 232 -6.43 -1.17 -16.25
CA GLY A 232 -7.07 -0.44 -17.34
C GLY A 232 -7.09 -1.31 -18.62
N GLU A 233 -8.16 -1.24 -19.41
CA GLU A 233 -8.37 -2.11 -20.57
C GLU A 233 -7.22 -2.08 -21.58
N VAL A 234 -6.68 -0.91 -21.86
CA VAL A 234 -5.57 -0.71 -22.81
C VAL A 234 -4.33 -1.46 -22.33
N TYR A 235 -3.93 -1.22 -21.08
CA TYR A 235 -2.73 -1.85 -20.52
C TYR A 235 -2.90 -3.36 -20.32
N LEU A 236 -4.10 -3.82 -19.95
CA LEU A 236 -4.39 -5.26 -19.90
C LEU A 236 -4.20 -5.94 -21.25
N SER A 237 -4.61 -5.30 -22.32
CA SER A 237 -4.42 -5.80 -23.69
C SER A 237 -2.93 -5.88 -24.06
N GLU A 238 -2.13 -4.89 -23.66
CA GLU A 238 -0.67 -4.91 -23.84
C GLU A 238 -0.02 -6.07 -23.07
N VAL A 239 -0.40 -6.26 -21.81
CA VAL A 239 0.11 -7.37 -20.97
C VAL A 239 -0.27 -8.73 -21.52
N LYS A 240 -1.49 -8.92 -22.02
CA LYS A 240 -1.91 -10.16 -22.69
C LYS A 240 -1.13 -10.42 -23.98
N ARG A 241 -0.94 -9.38 -24.80
CA ARG A 241 -0.11 -9.51 -26.02
C ARG A 241 1.33 -9.91 -25.67
N MET A 242 1.92 -9.32 -24.61
CA MET A 242 3.23 -9.72 -24.13
C MET A 242 3.25 -11.19 -23.68
N THR A 243 2.20 -11.66 -23.00
CA THR A 243 2.04 -13.07 -22.60
C THR A 243 2.06 -14.00 -23.82
N GLU A 244 1.38 -13.63 -24.91
CA GLU A 244 1.40 -14.36 -26.17
C GLU A 244 2.79 -14.37 -26.84
N GLN A 245 3.44 -13.22 -26.91
CA GLN A 245 4.78 -13.09 -27.48
C GLN A 245 5.83 -13.91 -26.72
N LEU A 246 5.67 -14.07 -25.42
CA LEU A 246 6.50 -14.93 -24.58
C LEU A 246 6.13 -16.42 -24.62
N GLY A 247 5.08 -16.79 -25.36
CA GLY A 247 4.60 -18.17 -25.47
C GLY A 247 3.95 -18.73 -24.20
N LEU A 248 3.44 -17.86 -23.33
CA LEU A 248 2.95 -18.21 -22.00
C LEU A 248 1.43 -18.42 -21.91
N THR A 249 0.68 -18.26 -22.99
CA THR A 249 -0.80 -18.25 -23.00
C THR A 249 -1.40 -19.49 -22.36
N LYS A 250 -0.82 -20.68 -22.59
CA LYS A 250 -1.32 -21.97 -22.05
C LYS A 250 -1.05 -22.14 -20.55
N ASN A 251 -0.10 -21.41 -20.03
CA ASN A 251 0.39 -21.54 -18.64
C ASN A 251 0.03 -20.35 -17.77
N THR A 252 -0.67 -19.32 -18.31
CA THR A 252 -1.04 -18.11 -17.59
C THR A 252 -2.56 -17.98 -17.52
N THR A 253 -3.08 -17.76 -16.30
CA THR A 253 -4.49 -17.47 -16.05
C THR A 253 -4.65 -16.06 -15.51
N PHE A 254 -5.41 -15.22 -16.21
CA PHE A 254 -5.80 -13.89 -15.74
C PHE A 254 -7.15 -13.97 -15.02
N TRP A 255 -7.14 -13.88 -13.70
CA TRP A 255 -8.35 -13.96 -12.87
C TRP A 255 -9.13 -12.64 -12.80
N GLY A 256 -8.48 -11.53 -13.17
CA GLY A 256 -9.06 -10.20 -12.98
C GLY A 256 -9.22 -9.85 -11.50
N PHE A 257 -10.19 -8.99 -11.21
CA PHE A 257 -10.54 -8.64 -9.83
C PHE A 257 -11.44 -9.74 -9.24
N VAL A 258 -11.03 -10.27 -8.11
CA VAL A 258 -11.76 -11.34 -7.42
C VAL A 258 -12.27 -10.87 -6.05
N SER A 259 -13.23 -11.61 -5.47
CA SER A 259 -13.66 -11.36 -4.10
C SER A 259 -12.54 -11.62 -3.09
N GLU A 260 -12.63 -11.04 -1.89
CA GLU A 260 -11.67 -11.26 -0.80
C GLU A 260 -11.52 -12.76 -0.49
N GLN A 261 -12.62 -13.49 -0.39
CA GLN A 261 -12.57 -14.94 -0.16
C GLN A 261 -11.79 -15.66 -1.27
N LYS A 262 -12.12 -15.38 -2.55
CA LYS A 262 -11.43 -16.03 -3.69
C LYS A 262 -9.96 -15.65 -3.75
N LYS A 263 -9.60 -14.43 -3.36
CA LYS A 263 -8.20 -14.00 -3.23
C LYS A 263 -7.41 -14.91 -2.30
N PHE A 264 -7.92 -15.16 -1.09
CA PHE A 264 -7.25 -16.02 -0.12
C PHE A 264 -7.25 -17.50 -0.52
N GLU A 265 -8.27 -17.99 -1.22
CA GLU A 265 -8.27 -19.32 -1.84
C GLU A 265 -7.13 -19.45 -2.83
N LEU A 266 -7.02 -18.54 -3.82
CA LEU A 266 -5.97 -18.56 -4.83
C LEU A 266 -4.56 -18.41 -4.22
N LEU A 267 -4.41 -17.54 -3.22
CA LEU A 267 -3.15 -17.42 -2.48
C LEU A 267 -2.78 -18.73 -1.79
N SER A 268 -3.75 -19.41 -1.16
CA SER A 268 -3.53 -20.69 -0.49
C SER A 268 -3.15 -21.81 -1.46
N GLU A 269 -3.80 -21.87 -2.62
CA GLU A 269 -3.54 -22.85 -3.67
C GLU A 269 -2.19 -22.63 -4.37
N ALA A 270 -1.73 -21.38 -4.50
CA ALA A 270 -0.44 -21.06 -5.09
C ALA A 270 0.74 -21.48 -4.21
N HIS A 271 1.85 -21.87 -4.82
CA HIS A 271 3.07 -22.27 -4.10
C HIS A 271 3.88 -21.08 -3.62
N LEU A 272 4.03 -20.07 -4.46
CA LEU A 272 4.78 -18.85 -4.19
C LEU A 272 4.04 -17.65 -4.78
N MET A 273 4.12 -16.51 -4.09
CA MET A 273 3.78 -15.23 -4.68
C MET A 273 5.07 -14.54 -5.14
N ILE A 274 5.02 -13.88 -6.31
CA ILE A 274 6.09 -12.97 -6.74
C ILE A 274 5.59 -11.54 -6.69
N ASN A 275 6.43 -10.65 -6.17
CA ASN A 275 6.13 -9.22 -6.08
C ASN A 275 7.31 -8.40 -6.60
N PRO A 276 7.36 -8.10 -7.90
CA PRO A 276 8.39 -7.30 -8.54
C PRO A 276 8.06 -5.80 -8.56
N SER A 277 7.31 -5.30 -7.58
CA SER A 277 6.97 -3.89 -7.52
C SER A 277 8.22 -3.01 -7.37
N ALA A 278 8.27 -1.95 -8.15
CA ALA A 278 9.38 -1.00 -8.11
C ALA A 278 9.35 -0.13 -6.85
N HIS A 279 8.18 0.07 -6.26
CA HIS A 279 7.98 0.85 -5.05
C HIS A 279 6.62 0.51 -4.41
N GLU A 280 6.63 0.40 -3.08
CA GLU A 280 5.43 0.19 -2.26
C GLU A 280 5.55 0.97 -0.96
N GLY A 281 4.45 1.49 -0.45
CA GLY A 281 4.43 2.06 0.90
C GLY A 281 4.68 0.99 1.97
N TRP A 282 4.12 -0.22 1.77
CA TRP A 282 4.34 -1.35 2.68
C TRP A 282 4.22 -2.74 2.04
N GLY A 283 3.31 -2.95 1.09
CA GLY A 283 3.10 -4.25 0.45
C GLY A 283 2.18 -5.18 1.25
N LEU A 284 0.97 -4.73 1.56
CA LEU A 284 -0.07 -5.51 2.27
C LEU A 284 -0.28 -6.92 1.69
N VAL A 285 -0.24 -7.05 0.36
CA VAL A 285 -0.42 -8.32 -0.34
C VAL A 285 0.60 -9.39 0.05
N ASN A 286 1.81 -8.98 0.50
CA ASN A 286 2.83 -9.92 0.96
C ASN A 286 2.41 -10.59 2.28
N ILE A 287 1.80 -9.81 3.18
CA ILE A 287 1.28 -10.35 4.45
C ILE A 287 0.03 -11.19 4.22
N GLU A 288 -0.82 -10.81 3.26
CA GLU A 288 -1.97 -11.61 2.85
C GLU A 288 -1.53 -12.99 2.35
N ALA A 289 -0.54 -13.05 1.46
CA ALA A 289 0.05 -14.31 0.99
C ALA A 289 0.67 -15.12 2.14
N ASN A 290 1.44 -14.47 3.00
CA ASN A 290 2.07 -15.10 4.14
C ASN A 290 1.06 -15.69 5.13
N SER A 291 -0.12 -15.09 5.28
CA SER A 291 -1.17 -15.55 6.19
C SER A 291 -1.76 -16.91 5.83
N VAL A 292 -1.65 -17.31 4.58
CA VAL A 292 -2.08 -18.62 4.04
C VAL A 292 -0.90 -19.51 3.66
N GLU A 293 0.22 -19.34 4.33
CA GLU A 293 1.44 -20.15 4.17
C GLU A 293 2.01 -20.08 2.73
N THR A 294 1.85 -18.96 2.06
CA THR A 294 2.41 -18.73 0.72
C THR A 294 3.57 -17.75 0.82
N PRO A 295 4.83 -18.25 0.73
CA PRO A 295 6.01 -17.40 0.79
C PRO A 295 6.10 -16.47 -0.41
N VAL A 296 6.80 -15.35 -0.23
CA VAL A 296 6.91 -14.30 -1.24
C VAL A 296 8.34 -14.20 -1.75
N ILE A 297 8.50 -14.08 -3.07
CA ILE A 297 9.76 -13.66 -3.70
C ILE A 297 9.57 -12.23 -4.18
N ALA A 298 10.31 -11.28 -3.61
CA ALA A 298 10.10 -9.86 -3.86
C ALA A 298 11.40 -9.14 -4.24
N TYR A 299 11.27 -8.05 -5.01
CA TYR A 299 12.38 -7.14 -5.27
C TYR A 299 12.83 -6.42 -3.99
N PRO A 300 14.10 -5.92 -3.94
CA PRO A 300 14.63 -5.17 -2.81
C PRO A 300 14.12 -3.71 -2.81
N SER A 301 12.83 -3.53 -3.04
CA SER A 301 12.18 -2.22 -3.11
C SER A 301 11.69 -1.77 -1.74
N ALA A 302 11.59 -0.44 -1.56
CA ALA A 302 10.99 0.15 -0.37
C ALA A 302 9.60 -0.46 -0.12
N GLY A 303 9.23 -0.67 1.15
CA GLY A 303 8.00 -1.33 1.58
C GLY A 303 8.02 -2.85 1.42
N LEU A 304 8.59 -3.41 0.34
CA LEU A 304 8.71 -4.86 0.19
C LEU A 304 9.73 -5.45 1.17
N VAL A 305 10.84 -4.75 1.41
CA VAL A 305 11.84 -5.15 2.41
C VAL A 305 11.32 -5.08 3.85
N ASP A 306 10.24 -4.34 4.09
CA ASP A 306 9.58 -4.24 5.40
C ASP A 306 8.50 -5.32 5.58
N SER A 307 7.81 -5.70 4.50
CA SER A 307 6.71 -6.67 4.55
C SER A 307 7.15 -8.12 4.32
N VAL A 308 8.33 -8.35 3.74
CA VAL A 308 8.91 -9.68 3.57
C VAL A 308 10.10 -9.84 4.49
N LYS A 309 10.02 -10.73 5.48
CA LYS A 309 11.15 -11.09 6.33
C LYS A 309 12.06 -12.05 5.57
N ASN A 310 13.18 -11.51 5.07
CA ASN A 310 14.08 -12.24 4.18
C ASN A 310 14.61 -13.54 4.81
N ASN A 311 14.58 -14.66 4.06
CA ASN A 311 14.93 -16.01 4.47
C ASN A 311 14.07 -16.62 5.61
N GLU A 312 12.97 -15.94 5.99
CA GLU A 312 12.00 -16.42 6.97
C GLU A 312 10.59 -16.51 6.39
N SER A 313 10.00 -15.40 5.92
CA SER A 313 8.66 -15.38 5.31
C SER A 313 8.66 -15.38 3.79
N GLY A 314 9.83 -15.23 3.21
CA GLY A 314 10.04 -15.14 1.76
C GLY A 314 11.51 -14.85 1.46
N ILE A 315 11.78 -14.44 0.23
CA ILE A 315 13.12 -14.06 -0.22
C ILE A 315 13.05 -12.65 -0.82
N ILE A 316 13.89 -11.76 -0.35
CA ILE A 316 14.20 -10.51 -1.04
C ILE A 316 15.32 -10.81 -2.03
N THR A 317 15.09 -10.53 -3.31
CA THR A 317 16.09 -10.75 -4.36
C THR A 317 17.30 -9.82 -4.18
N LYS A 318 18.42 -10.18 -4.77
CA LYS A 318 19.64 -9.36 -4.69
C LYS A 318 19.49 -8.06 -5.48
N ASP A 319 18.80 -8.12 -6.60
CA ASP A 319 18.57 -7.02 -7.53
C ASP A 319 17.14 -7.09 -8.10
N SER A 320 16.74 -6.02 -8.78
CA SER A 320 15.41 -5.89 -9.38
C SER A 320 15.43 -6.39 -10.84
N THR A 321 15.67 -7.70 -11.03
CA THR A 321 15.68 -8.34 -12.34
C THR A 321 14.77 -9.58 -12.39
N PRO A 322 14.15 -9.88 -13.56
CA PRO A 322 13.38 -11.09 -13.77
C PRO A 322 14.19 -12.37 -13.50
N GLU A 323 15.47 -12.37 -13.85
CA GLU A 323 16.41 -13.48 -13.63
C GLU A 323 16.57 -13.80 -12.15
N SER A 324 16.67 -12.75 -11.31
CA SER A 324 16.77 -12.89 -9.87
C SER A 324 15.50 -13.52 -9.27
N ILE A 325 14.31 -13.12 -9.73
CA ILE A 325 13.04 -13.75 -9.32
C ILE A 325 13.03 -15.21 -9.76
N ALA A 326 13.26 -15.48 -11.05
CA ALA A 326 13.21 -16.84 -11.61
C ALA A 326 14.19 -17.80 -10.89
N SER A 327 15.41 -17.33 -10.63
CA SER A 327 16.42 -18.10 -9.90
C SER A 327 15.96 -18.43 -8.47
N ASN A 328 15.43 -17.48 -7.73
CA ASN A 328 14.96 -17.71 -6.36
C ASN A 328 13.69 -18.57 -6.31
N VAL A 329 12.74 -18.40 -7.22
CA VAL A 329 11.57 -19.29 -7.36
C VAL A 329 12.03 -20.72 -7.63
N SER A 330 12.93 -20.94 -8.60
CA SER A 330 13.47 -22.27 -8.92
C SER A 330 14.16 -22.89 -7.70
N ARG A 331 15.03 -22.13 -7.01
CA ARG A 331 15.73 -22.57 -5.80
C ARG A 331 14.77 -23.01 -4.71
N VAL A 332 13.77 -22.19 -4.39
CA VAL A 332 12.82 -22.47 -3.31
C VAL A 332 11.95 -23.69 -3.65
N LEU A 333 11.47 -23.81 -4.90
CA LEU A 333 10.60 -24.91 -5.30
C LEU A 333 11.34 -26.22 -5.57
N SER A 334 12.66 -26.21 -5.69
CA SER A 334 13.49 -27.42 -5.80
C SER A 334 13.99 -27.92 -4.44
N ASP A 335 14.07 -27.05 -3.42
CA ASP A 335 14.48 -27.40 -2.04
C ASP A 335 13.25 -27.48 -1.12
N GLN A 336 12.73 -28.69 -0.92
CA GLN A 336 11.57 -28.94 -0.08
C GLN A 336 11.76 -28.50 1.38
N LYS A 337 12.99 -28.58 1.89
CA LYS A 337 13.30 -28.14 3.27
C LYS A 337 13.22 -26.63 3.40
N LEU A 338 13.81 -25.91 2.45
CA LEU A 338 13.72 -24.45 2.37
C LEU A 338 12.27 -23.99 2.19
N TYR A 339 11.53 -24.61 1.27
CA TYR A 339 10.13 -24.27 1.03
C TYR A 339 9.28 -24.38 2.29
N LYS A 340 9.35 -25.54 3.02
CA LYS A 340 8.63 -25.74 4.28
C LYS A 340 9.05 -24.76 5.36
N LYS A 341 10.35 -24.41 5.44
CA LYS A 341 10.84 -23.38 6.37
C LYS A 341 10.16 -22.05 6.11
N LEU A 342 10.14 -21.62 4.84
CA LEU A 342 9.54 -20.35 4.44
C LEU A 342 8.02 -20.31 4.65
N GLN A 343 7.29 -21.42 4.39
CA GLN A 343 5.86 -21.53 4.69
C GLN A 343 5.55 -21.27 6.15
N LYS A 344 6.23 -21.96 7.06
CA LYS A 344 6.05 -21.79 8.51
C LYS A 344 6.44 -20.38 8.96
N GLY A 345 7.52 -19.85 8.41
CA GLY A 345 7.98 -18.50 8.70
C GLY A 345 7.00 -17.43 8.20
N ALA A 346 6.41 -17.63 7.01
CA ALA A 346 5.38 -16.76 6.44
C ALA A 346 4.18 -16.65 7.38
N GLN A 347 3.61 -17.78 7.81
CA GLN A 347 2.48 -17.81 8.72
C GLN A 347 2.81 -17.07 10.04
N LYS A 348 3.94 -17.40 10.66
CA LYS A 348 4.37 -16.75 11.91
C LYS A 348 4.59 -15.23 11.73
N TRP A 349 5.13 -14.82 10.60
CA TRP A 349 5.38 -13.41 10.29
C TRP A 349 4.07 -12.62 10.12
N SER A 350 3.11 -13.15 9.38
CA SER A 350 1.82 -12.50 9.14
C SER A 350 1.00 -12.25 10.40
N GLN A 351 1.12 -13.11 11.41
CA GLN A 351 0.39 -12.99 12.69
C GLN A 351 0.75 -11.72 13.48
N GLN A 352 1.86 -11.07 13.17
CA GLN A 352 2.28 -9.84 13.85
C GLN A 352 1.53 -8.60 13.35
N PHE A 353 0.85 -8.69 12.20
CA PHE A 353 0.22 -7.57 11.50
C PHE A 353 -1.29 -7.66 11.60
N THR A 354 -1.82 -7.40 12.79
CA THR A 354 -3.27 -7.39 13.04
C THR A 354 -3.79 -5.97 13.22
N TRP A 355 -5.01 -5.72 12.79
CA TRP A 355 -5.66 -4.41 12.99
C TRP A 355 -5.73 -4.01 14.47
N PRO A 356 -6.11 -4.89 15.43
CA PRO A 356 -6.09 -4.51 16.84
C PRO A 356 -4.73 -4.01 17.33
N SER A 357 -3.62 -4.64 16.92
CA SER A 357 -2.27 -4.19 17.26
C SER A 357 -1.92 -2.84 16.64
N SER A 358 -2.26 -2.66 15.35
CA SER A 358 -2.03 -1.43 14.60
C SER A 358 -2.85 -0.26 15.17
N GLN A 359 -4.14 -0.50 15.42
CA GLN A 359 -5.06 0.47 16.04
C GLN A 359 -4.57 0.90 17.42
N LYS A 360 -4.16 -0.05 18.26
CA LYS A 360 -3.61 0.25 19.59
C LYS A 360 -2.39 1.16 19.49
N LYS A 361 -1.41 0.85 18.64
CA LYS A 361 -0.22 1.69 18.46
C LYS A 361 -0.54 3.09 17.97
N SER A 362 -1.50 3.22 17.04
CA SER A 362 -1.93 4.54 16.57
C SER A 362 -2.70 5.32 17.64
N LEU A 363 -3.47 4.62 18.48
CA LEU A 363 -4.15 5.23 19.63
C LEU A 363 -3.14 5.72 20.67
N ASP A 364 -2.20 4.85 21.08
CA ASP A 364 -1.14 5.22 22.03
C ASP A 364 -0.36 6.46 21.53
N LEU A 365 -0.11 6.55 20.22
CA LEU A 365 0.54 7.70 19.62
C LEU A 365 -0.30 8.98 19.77
N ILE A 366 -1.56 8.99 19.35
CA ILE A 366 -2.38 10.22 19.40
C ILE A 366 -2.67 10.67 20.82
N GLU A 367 -2.75 9.76 21.78
CA GLU A 367 -2.95 10.07 23.19
C GLU A 367 -1.68 10.62 23.87
N SER A 368 -0.50 10.31 23.31
CA SER A 368 0.78 10.84 23.81
C SER A 368 1.10 12.26 23.32
N LEU A 369 0.40 12.74 22.32
CA LEU A 369 0.57 14.10 21.78
C LEU A 369 -0.10 15.14 22.69
#